data_188644fb0cd97985313d94401e91ac32
#
_entry.id   188644fb0cd97985313d94401e91ac32
#
_cell.length_a   1.000
_cell.length_b   1.000
_cell.length_c   1.000
_cell.angle_alpha   90.00
_cell.angle_beta   90.00
_cell.angle_gamma   90.00
#
_symmetry.space_group_name_H-M   'P 1'
#
loop_
_entity.id
_entity.type
_entity.pdbx_description
1 polymer ?
#
loop_
_entity_poly.entity_id
_entity_poly.type
_entity_poly.pdbx_seq_one_letter_code
_entity_poly.pdbx_strand_id
1 'polypeptide(L)'
;QISQTLGATLVAEGIETLDELHLVRDLGIRFGQGWALGRPQADPLRAAPGPALETIRSRDVAVFPERRRTAQQRASARTLLREVEPMPSTTTNQELFDRFARDESLAAIAVVDDGRPVGLIGRQRFVDRYVKPYFRELHGREPCMLLANPTPRLVEIHAGIDELAAVLTSDDQRYLGDGIVITENGRYRGLATGEDLVRVVTESRIEAARHANPLTLLPGNIPLTQHIQRLLTAGRDFAACYSDLNHFKPFNDQYGYWRGDEMLLLAGRWIAAHADPQRDFVGHVGGDDFVVLFQSDDWQQRALAAIDGFNREAMALYEPEVRAAGGVMAEDRHGVMRFHPLTTMSIGAVQVPAGGATARPEDVANAAARAKRRAKSNGVGLYLLDAPGWANTGPQSTIADTQPK
;
A
#
# COMPACT_ATOMS: atom_id res chain seq x y z
N GLN A 1 -15.81 -1.04 14.65
CA GLN A 1 -17.22 -0.63 14.87
C GLN A 1 -18.14 -1.84 15.13
N ILE A 2 -18.15 -2.87 14.24
CA ILE A 2 -19.05 -4.05 14.40
C ILE A 2 -18.78 -4.79 15.72
N SER A 3 -17.52 -5.03 16.10
CA SER A 3 -17.17 -5.70 17.36
C SER A 3 -17.59 -4.90 18.60
N GLN A 4 -17.47 -3.58 18.56
CA GLN A 4 -17.93 -2.71 19.66
C GLN A 4 -19.45 -2.75 19.82
N THR A 5 -20.18 -2.80 18.70
CA THR A 5 -21.66 -2.90 18.71
C THR A 5 -22.12 -4.26 19.26
N LEU A 6 -21.36 -5.32 19.02
CA LEU A 6 -21.65 -6.69 19.45
C LEU A 6 -21.08 -7.03 20.83
N GLY A 7 -20.31 -6.13 21.47
CA GLY A 7 -19.60 -6.41 22.72
C GLY A 7 -18.53 -7.50 22.60
N ALA A 8 -18.08 -7.80 21.38
CA ALA A 8 -17.09 -8.84 21.12
C ALA A 8 -15.66 -8.29 21.30
N THR A 9 -14.80 -9.10 21.95
CA THR A 9 -13.37 -8.79 22.06
C THR A 9 -12.64 -9.31 20.84
N LEU A 10 -11.90 -8.41 20.17
CA LEU A 10 -11.04 -8.77 19.04
C LEU A 10 -9.66 -9.19 19.53
N VAL A 11 -9.15 -10.28 18.97
CA VAL A 11 -7.76 -10.72 19.10
C VAL A 11 -7.14 -10.71 17.71
N ALA A 12 -6.01 -10.02 17.52
CA ALA A 12 -5.24 -10.09 16.30
C ALA A 12 -4.31 -11.30 16.37
N GLU A 13 -4.34 -12.14 15.34
CA GLU A 13 -3.51 -13.35 15.26
C GLU A 13 -2.50 -13.23 14.12
N GLY A 14 -1.36 -13.94 14.25
CA GLY A 14 -0.34 -13.99 13.22
C GLY A 14 0.44 -12.68 13.08
N ILE A 15 0.69 -11.96 14.19
CA ILE A 15 1.56 -10.77 14.19
C ILE A 15 3.01 -11.24 14.12
N GLU A 16 3.63 -11.15 12.95
CA GLU A 16 4.99 -11.66 12.71
C GLU A 16 6.05 -10.57 12.70
N THR A 17 5.67 -9.33 12.39
CA THR A 17 6.56 -8.17 12.28
C THR A 17 6.18 -7.04 13.23
N LEU A 18 7.15 -6.16 13.54
CA LEU A 18 6.90 -4.96 14.35
C LEU A 18 5.97 -3.97 13.63
N ASP A 19 6.01 -3.91 12.31
CA ASP A 19 5.12 -3.06 11.50
C ASP A 19 3.65 -3.51 11.63
N GLU A 20 3.40 -4.84 11.63
CA GLU A 20 2.08 -5.39 11.87
C GLU A 20 1.59 -5.11 13.30
N LEU A 21 2.50 -5.26 14.27
CA LEU A 21 2.20 -4.93 15.67
C LEU A 21 1.84 -3.44 15.82
N HIS A 22 2.57 -2.57 15.14
CA HIS A 22 2.33 -1.14 15.11
C HIS A 22 0.93 -0.84 14.55
N LEU A 23 0.58 -1.47 13.42
CA LEU A 23 -0.72 -1.32 12.78
C LEU A 23 -1.87 -1.82 13.67
N VAL A 24 -1.73 -3.01 14.27
CA VAL A 24 -2.73 -3.63 15.16
C VAL A 24 -2.99 -2.73 16.37
N ARG A 25 -1.94 -2.14 16.93
CA ARG A 25 -2.03 -1.15 18.01
C ARG A 25 -2.83 0.09 17.58
N ASP A 26 -2.51 0.66 16.40
CA ASP A 26 -3.16 1.87 15.87
C ASP A 26 -4.63 1.66 15.54
N LEU A 27 -5.01 0.43 15.20
CA LEU A 27 -6.42 0.02 15.05
C LEU A 27 -7.16 -0.12 16.38
N GLY A 28 -6.47 0.06 17.52
CA GLY A 28 -7.05 -0.04 18.86
C GLY A 28 -7.41 -1.47 19.28
N ILE A 29 -6.82 -2.47 18.65
CA ILE A 29 -7.01 -3.88 19.01
C ILE A 29 -6.15 -4.17 20.25
N ARG A 30 -6.82 -4.59 21.35
CA ARG A 30 -6.17 -4.73 22.66
C ARG A 30 -5.42 -6.02 22.87
N PHE A 31 -5.77 -7.07 22.14
CA PHE A 31 -5.21 -8.40 22.29
C PHE A 31 -4.61 -8.87 20.97
N GLY A 32 -3.42 -9.41 21.03
CA GLY A 32 -2.72 -9.90 19.85
C GLY A 32 -1.81 -11.07 20.18
N GLN A 33 -1.60 -11.95 19.21
CA GLN A 33 -0.64 -13.05 19.28
C GLN A 33 0.12 -13.19 17.97
N GLY A 34 1.38 -13.60 18.06
CA GLY A 34 2.24 -13.81 16.91
C GLY A 34 3.72 -13.78 17.28
N TRP A 35 4.57 -14.10 16.32
CA TRP A 35 6.01 -14.27 16.57
C TRP A 35 6.71 -12.97 16.95
N ALA A 36 6.20 -11.82 16.54
CA ALA A 36 6.70 -10.52 16.96
C ALA A 36 6.53 -10.30 18.47
N LEU A 37 5.52 -10.92 19.09
CA LEU A 37 5.25 -10.85 20.52
C LEU A 37 5.91 -11.98 21.30
N GLY A 38 6.28 -13.08 20.64
CA GLY A 38 6.98 -14.22 21.20
C GLY A 38 6.63 -15.54 20.51
N ARG A 39 7.59 -16.44 20.43
CA ARG A 39 7.34 -17.80 19.92
C ARG A 39 6.73 -18.66 21.01
N PRO A 40 5.89 -19.65 20.63
CA PRO A 40 5.37 -20.62 21.58
C PRO A 40 6.51 -21.32 22.35
N GLN A 41 6.37 -21.39 23.67
CA GLN A 41 7.31 -22.04 24.56
C GLN A 41 6.58 -22.69 25.75
N ALA A 42 7.26 -23.59 26.48
CA ALA A 42 6.65 -24.34 27.57
C ALA A 42 6.19 -23.42 28.72
N ASP A 43 7.00 -22.41 29.04
CA ASP A 43 6.67 -21.43 30.08
C ASP A 43 6.12 -20.14 29.46
N PRO A 44 5.09 -19.52 30.06
CA PRO A 44 4.55 -18.24 29.59
C PRO A 44 5.61 -17.14 29.64
N LEU A 45 5.70 -16.35 28.58
CA LEU A 45 6.51 -15.14 28.58
C LEU A 45 5.98 -14.15 29.64
N ARG A 46 6.84 -13.64 30.50
CA ARG A 46 6.48 -12.60 31.49
C ARG A 46 6.39 -11.23 30.87
N ALA A 47 7.03 -11.00 29.75
CA ALA A 47 6.98 -9.75 28.98
C ALA A 47 7.24 -10.04 27.50
N ALA A 48 6.71 -9.20 26.61
CA ALA A 48 7.06 -9.24 25.20
C ALA A 48 8.53 -8.81 24.96
N PRO A 49 9.15 -9.18 23.84
CA PRO A 49 10.50 -8.73 23.48
C PRO A 49 10.63 -7.19 23.50
N GLY A 50 11.84 -6.67 23.84
CA GLY A 50 12.10 -5.23 23.95
C GLY A 50 11.60 -4.40 22.75
N PRO A 51 11.93 -4.76 21.49
CA PRO A 51 11.42 -4.05 20.31
C PRO A 51 9.89 -4.04 20.19
N ALA A 52 9.22 -5.14 20.56
CA ALA A 52 7.76 -5.20 20.57
C ALA A 52 7.16 -4.28 21.65
N LEU A 53 7.77 -4.21 22.84
CA LEU A 53 7.37 -3.29 23.89
C LEU A 53 7.55 -1.83 23.51
N GLU A 54 8.64 -1.52 22.82
CA GLU A 54 8.91 -0.18 22.28
C GLU A 54 7.84 0.21 21.25
N THR A 55 7.51 -0.70 20.32
CA THR A 55 6.45 -0.50 19.33
C THR A 55 5.09 -0.29 20.00
N ILE A 56 4.74 -1.08 21.03
CA ILE A 56 3.46 -0.93 21.75
C ILE A 56 3.42 0.41 22.50
N ARG A 57 4.53 0.88 23.06
CA ARG A 57 4.64 2.12 23.82
C ARG A 57 4.84 3.35 22.95
N SER A 58 5.33 3.17 21.74
CA SER A 58 5.49 4.27 20.78
C SER A 58 4.16 4.97 20.56
N ARG A 59 4.20 6.27 20.42
CA ARG A 59 3.02 7.07 20.07
C ARG A 59 2.96 7.40 18.57
N ASP A 60 3.95 7.01 17.78
CA ASP A 60 3.95 7.27 16.35
C ASP A 60 2.81 6.50 15.68
N VAL A 61 2.15 7.13 14.72
CA VAL A 61 1.13 6.47 13.88
C VAL A 61 1.85 5.79 12.74
N ALA A 62 1.61 4.49 12.56
CA ALA A 62 2.20 3.76 11.46
C ALA A 62 1.87 4.45 10.14
N VAL A 63 2.89 4.83 9.39
CA VAL A 63 2.73 5.10 7.97
C VAL A 63 2.38 3.75 7.37
N PHE A 64 1.18 3.62 6.78
CA PHE A 64 0.89 2.39 6.06
C PHE A 64 1.99 2.23 5.02
N PRO A 65 2.81 1.17 5.12
CA PRO A 65 3.76 0.89 4.06
C PRO A 65 2.95 0.81 2.80
N GLU A 66 3.21 1.77 1.92
CA GLU A 66 2.49 1.87 0.70
C GLU A 66 2.48 0.56 -0.03
N ARG A 67 1.29 0.11 -0.29
CA ARG A 67 0.87 -0.68 -1.44
C ARG A 67 1.52 -2.04 -1.69
N ARG A 68 2.71 -2.31 -1.21
CA ARG A 68 3.27 -3.66 -1.37
C ARG A 68 2.73 -4.65 -0.35
N ARG A 69 2.44 -4.20 0.89
CA ARG A 69 2.02 -5.12 1.96
C ARG A 69 0.52 -5.15 2.27
N THR A 70 -0.26 -4.07 2.12
CA THR A 70 -1.70 -4.11 2.47
C THR A 70 -2.56 -4.73 1.38
N ALA A 71 -2.24 -4.54 0.11
CA ALA A 71 -2.80 -5.34 -0.97
C ALA A 71 -2.24 -6.76 -0.95
N GLN A 72 -0.96 -6.95 -0.59
CA GLN A 72 -0.32 -8.24 -0.42
C GLN A 72 -0.90 -9.05 0.75
N GLN A 73 -1.27 -8.45 1.87
CA GLN A 73 -1.89 -9.14 3.01
C GLN A 73 -3.37 -9.41 2.81
N ARG A 74 -4.10 -8.56 2.04
CA ARG A 74 -5.48 -8.82 1.64
C ARG A 74 -5.58 -9.84 0.49
N ALA A 75 -4.59 -9.92 -0.38
CA ALA A 75 -4.49 -10.86 -1.48
C ALA A 75 -3.29 -11.79 -1.26
N SER A 76 -3.39 -12.67 -0.29
CA SER A 76 -2.48 -13.80 -0.11
C SER A 76 -3.09 -15.07 -0.72
N ALA A 77 -2.28 -16.08 -0.94
CA ALA A 77 -2.75 -17.39 -1.41
C ALA A 77 -3.87 -17.97 -0.52
N ARG A 78 -3.94 -17.54 0.75
CA ARG A 78 -5.02 -17.88 1.67
C ARG A 78 -6.40 -17.45 1.17
N THR A 79 -6.50 -16.32 0.49
CA THR A 79 -7.78 -15.82 -0.07
C THR A 79 -8.25 -16.60 -1.28
N LEU A 80 -7.34 -17.33 -1.91
CA LEU A 80 -7.60 -18.20 -3.06
C LEU A 80 -7.92 -19.64 -2.62
N LEU A 81 -7.69 -19.99 -1.35
CA LEU A 81 -7.78 -21.34 -0.84
C LEU A 81 -9.20 -21.88 -0.98
N ARG A 82 -9.32 -22.97 -1.71
CA ARG A 82 -10.49 -23.82 -1.76
C ARG A 82 -10.13 -25.14 -1.09
N GLU A 83 -10.85 -25.50 -0.04
CA GLU A 83 -10.66 -26.80 0.63
C GLU A 83 -11.21 -27.88 -0.26
N VAL A 84 -10.33 -28.69 -0.83
CA VAL A 84 -10.66 -29.84 -1.65
C VAL A 84 -9.99 -31.04 -1.01
N GLU A 85 -10.75 -32.09 -0.70
CA GLU A 85 -10.21 -33.33 -0.13
C GLU A 85 -9.30 -34.00 -1.16
N PRO A 86 -8.02 -34.25 -0.85
CA PRO A 86 -7.09 -34.88 -1.78
C PRO A 86 -7.35 -36.38 -1.91
N MET A 87 -6.71 -37.01 -2.88
CA MET A 87 -6.72 -38.47 -3.07
C MET A 87 -5.30 -39.03 -2.97
N PRO A 88 -5.09 -40.22 -2.43
CA PRO A 88 -3.78 -40.86 -2.39
C PRO A 88 -3.35 -41.33 -3.79
N SER A 89 -2.05 -41.54 -3.99
CA SER A 89 -1.48 -41.99 -5.27
C SER A 89 -1.94 -43.40 -5.68
N THR A 90 -2.45 -44.17 -4.73
CA THR A 90 -3.00 -45.52 -4.95
C THR A 90 -4.41 -45.50 -5.56
N THR A 91 -5.09 -44.35 -5.57
CA THR A 91 -6.42 -44.18 -6.15
C THR A 91 -6.42 -44.55 -7.64
N THR A 92 -7.41 -45.32 -8.07
CA THR A 92 -7.55 -45.72 -9.46
C THR A 92 -8.19 -44.65 -10.32
N ASN A 93 -7.99 -44.72 -11.64
CA ASN A 93 -8.62 -43.80 -12.58
C ASN A 93 -10.16 -43.90 -12.55
N GLN A 94 -10.74 -45.06 -12.25
CA GLN A 94 -12.16 -45.26 -12.09
C GLN A 94 -12.71 -44.50 -10.88
N GLU A 95 -12.05 -44.64 -9.71
CA GLU A 95 -12.45 -43.95 -8.48
C GLU A 95 -12.35 -42.44 -8.64
N LEU A 96 -11.31 -41.98 -9.31
CA LEU A 96 -11.14 -40.54 -9.63
C LEU A 96 -12.28 -40.02 -10.55
N PHE A 97 -12.65 -40.80 -11.59
CA PHE A 97 -13.77 -40.47 -12.47
C PHE A 97 -15.07 -40.40 -11.69
N ASP A 98 -15.34 -41.36 -10.81
CA ASP A 98 -16.55 -41.38 -9.98
C ASP A 98 -16.59 -40.21 -8.99
N ARG A 99 -15.44 -39.75 -8.52
CA ARG A 99 -15.33 -38.54 -7.68
C ARG A 99 -15.70 -37.27 -8.47
N PHE A 100 -15.14 -37.10 -9.67
CA PHE A 100 -15.49 -35.98 -10.56
C PHE A 100 -16.95 -36.02 -11.02
N ALA A 101 -17.52 -37.22 -11.21
CA ALA A 101 -18.93 -37.37 -11.59
C ALA A 101 -19.90 -37.00 -10.46
N ARG A 102 -19.52 -37.25 -9.21
CA ARG A 102 -20.31 -36.90 -8.03
C ARG A 102 -20.28 -35.42 -7.69
N ASP A 103 -19.17 -34.75 -7.97
CA ASP A 103 -19.01 -33.33 -7.66
C ASP A 103 -18.51 -32.57 -8.90
N GLU A 104 -19.47 -31.93 -9.58
CA GLU A 104 -19.21 -31.16 -10.79
C GLU A 104 -18.47 -29.85 -10.54
N SER A 105 -18.43 -29.34 -9.31
CA SER A 105 -17.75 -28.11 -8.93
C SER A 105 -16.22 -28.27 -8.85
N LEU A 106 -15.72 -29.50 -8.76
CA LEU A 106 -14.31 -29.79 -8.70
C LEU A 106 -13.62 -29.53 -10.05
N ALA A 107 -12.80 -28.49 -10.12
CA ALA A 107 -11.97 -28.20 -11.28
C ALA A 107 -10.72 -29.08 -11.36
N ALA A 108 -10.18 -29.49 -10.21
CA ALA A 108 -9.02 -30.37 -10.08
C ALA A 108 -9.04 -31.12 -8.75
N ILE A 109 -8.21 -32.17 -8.64
CA ILE A 109 -7.97 -32.90 -7.42
C ILE A 109 -6.46 -33.10 -7.25
N ALA A 110 -5.95 -32.77 -6.06
CA ALA A 110 -4.55 -33.03 -5.71
C ALA A 110 -4.36 -34.49 -5.33
N VAL A 111 -3.25 -35.07 -5.76
CA VAL A 111 -2.77 -36.36 -5.27
C VAL A 111 -1.76 -36.12 -4.16
N VAL A 112 -2.03 -36.66 -2.99
CA VAL A 112 -1.27 -36.38 -1.77
C VAL A 112 -0.88 -37.68 -1.05
N ASP A 113 0.40 -37.82 -0.79
CA ASP A 113 0.92 -38.90 0.03
C ASP A 113 1.64 -38.32 1.26
N ASP A 114 1.41 -38.90 2.44
CA ASP A 114 1.97 -38.47 3.72
C ASP A 114 1.78 -36.94 3.99
N GLY A 115 0.67 -36.39 3.48
CA GLY A 115 0.33 -34.96 3.61
C GLY A 115 1.08 -34.02 2.63
N ARG A 116 1.88 -34.58 1.70
CA ARG A 116 2.62 -33.82 0.68
C ARG A 116 1.99 -34.00 -0.69
N PRO A 117 1.78 -32.94 -1.46
CA PRO A 117 1.29 -33.06 -2.82
C PRO A 117 2.33 -33.70 -3.73
N VAL A 118 1.96 -34.77 -4.40
CA VAL A 118 2.79 -35.53 -5.34
C VAL A 118 2.27 -35.42 -6.78
N GLY A 119 1.07 -34.87 -6.97
CA GLY A 119 0.50 -34.65 -8.29
C GLY A 119 -0.76 -33.80 -8.24
N LEU A 120 -1.19 -33.33 -9.41
CA LEU A 120 -2.44 -32.60 -9.61
C LEU A 120 -3.12 -33.11 -10.87
N ILE A 121 -4.42 -33.36 -10.78
CA ILE A 121 -5.23 -33.83 -11.90
C ILE A 121 -6.34 -32.83 -12.19
N GLY A 122 -6.22 -32.11 -13.29
CA GLY A 122 -7.26 -31.23 -13.81
C GLY A 122 -8.40 -32.05 -14.41
N ARG A 123 -9.65 -31.72 -14.01
CA ARG A 123 -10.87 -32.42 -14.44
C ARG A 123 -10.97 -32.51 -15.95
N GLN A 124 -10.88 -31.38 -16.65
CA GLN A 124 -11.08 -31.34 -18.09
C GLN A 124 -10.12 -32.26 -18.83
N ARG A 125 -8.83 -32.16 -18.54
CA ARG A 125 -7.79 -32.98 -19.17
C ARG A 125 -7.93 -34.46 -18.86
N PHE A 126 -8.35 -34.77 -17.63
CA PHE A 126 -8.62 -36.14 -17.20
C PHE A 126 -9.83 -36.72 -17.93
N VAL A 127 -10.97 -36.04 -17.93
CA VAL A 127 -12.21 -36.49 -18.56
C VAL A 127 -12.02 -36.65 -20.06
N ASP A 128 -11.38 -35.69 -20.74
CA ASP A 128 -11.09 -35.77 -22.18
C ASP A 128 -10.27 -37.02 -22.58
N ARG A 129 -9.43 -37.50 -21.68
CA ARG A 129 -8.68 -38.77 -21.90
C ARG A 129 -9.49 -39.99 -21.51
N TYR A 130 -10.18 -39.93 -20.37
CA TYR A 130 -10.88 -41.07 -19.78
C TYR A 130 -12.07 -41.53 -20.62
N VAL A 131 -12.77 -40.62 -21.31
CA VAL A 131 -13.93 -40.92 -22.18
C VAL A 131 -13.56 -41.42 -23.57
N LYS A 132 -12.24 -41.51 -23.92
CA LYS A 132 -11.81 -42.06 -25.18
C LYS A 132 -12.17 -43.56 -25.28
N PRO A 133 -12.53 -44.07 -26.45
CA PRO A 133 -12.84 -45.47 -26.65
C PRO A 133 -11.73 -46.38 -26.06
N TYR A 134 -12.14 -47.45 -25.37
CA TYR A 134 -11.29 -48.46 -24.73
C TYR A 134 -10.38 -47.98 -23.61
N PHE A 135 -10.34 -46.68 -23.31
CA PHE A 135 -9.42 -46.14 -22.26
C PHE A 135 -9.83 -46.67 -20.87
N ARG A 136 -11.13 -46.66 -20.57
CA ARG A 136 -11.66 -47.14 -19.30
C ARG A 136 -11.38 -48.61 -19.06
N GLU A 137 -11.55 -49.44 -20.09
CA GLU A 137 -11.32 -50.87 -20.02
C GLU A 137 -9.83 -51.21 -19.81
N LEU A 138 -8.94 -50.43 -20.44
CA LEU A 138 -7.50 -50.67 -20.37
C LEU A 138 -6.87 -50.07 -19.11
N HIS A 139 -7.28 -48.85 -18.73
CA HIS A 139 -6.59 -48.04 -17.73
C HIS A 139 -7.45 -47.70 -16.50
N GLY A 140 -8.73 -48.11 -16.45
CA GLY A 140 -9.65 -47.75 -15.35
C GLY A 140 -9.15 -48.25 -13.97
N ARG A 141 -8.45 -49.36 -13.91
CA ARG A 141 -7.90 -49.92 -12.68
C ARG A 141 -6.46 -49.49 -12.38
N GLU A 142 -5.82 -48.74 -13.27
CA GLU A 142 -4.49 -48.22 -13.05
C GLU A 142 -4.53 -47.00 -12.11
N PRO A 143 -3.40 -46.70 -11.39
CA PRO A 143 -3.34 -45.54 -10.52
C PRO A 143 -3.55 -44.24 -11.25
N CYS A 144 -4.25 -43.28 -10.64
CA CYS A 144 -4.56 -41.98 -11.19
C CYS A 144 -3.30 -41.12 -11.48
N MET A 145 -2.18 -41.46 -10.86
CA MET A 145 -0.86 -40.86 -11.14
C MET A 145 -0.45 -40.96 -12.60
N LEU A 146 -0.93 -41.98 -13.35
CA LEU A 146 -0.70 -42.08 -14.79
C LEU A 146 -1.13 -40.83 -15.57
N LEU A 147 -2.19 -40.18 -15.11
CA LEU A 147 -2.78 -39.00 -15.77
C LEU A 147 -2.50 -37.70 -14.99
N ALA A 148 -1.86 -37.78 -13.86
CA ALA A 148 -1.52 -36.62 -13.04
C ALA A 148 -0.39 -35.79 -13.66
N ASN A 149 -0.42 -34.48 -13.38
CA ASN A 149 0.76 -33.64 -13.51
C ASN A 149 1.66 -33.91 -12.28
N PRO A 150 2.84 -34.51 -12.44
CA PRO A 150 3.70 -34.90 -11.31
C PRO A 150 4.49 -33.70 -10.75
N THR A 151 4.45 -32.56 -11.43
CA THR A 151 5.11 -31.32 -11.02
C THR A 151 4.11 -30.16 -10.97
N PRO A 152 3.10 -30.23 -10.06
CA PRO A 152 2.12 -29.16 -9.96
C PRO A 152 2.76 -27.88 -9.44
N ARG A 153 2.17 -26.73 -9.76
CA ARG A 153 2.59 -25.48 -9.16
C ARG A 153 2.17 -25.42 -7.70
N LEU A 154 3.17 -25.36 -6.81
CA LEU A 154 2.97 -25.23 -5.38
C LEU A 154 3.10 -23.74 -4.99
N VAL A 155 2.23 -23.28 -4.11
CA VAL A 155 2.26 -21.93 -3.55
C VAL A 155 1.99 -22.04 -2.05
N GLU A 156 2.83 -21.39 -1.25
CA GLU A 156 2.63 -21.34 0.20
C GLU A 156 1.43 -20.47 0.55
N ILE A 157 0.65 -20.87 1.55
CA ILE A 157 -0.60 -20.21 1.97
C ILE A 157 -0.39 -18.73 2.32
N HIS A 158 0.82 -18.37 2.76
CA HIS A 158 1.21 -17.00 3.11
C HIS A 158 1.85 -16.24 1.96
N ALA A 159 1.96 -16.86 0.76
CA ALA A 159 2.51 -16.20 -0.43
C ALA A 159 1.72 -14.93 -0.75
N GLY A 160 2.43 -13.82 -0.90
CA GLY A 160 1.85 -12.51 -1.18
C GLY A 160 1.56 -12.29 -2.67
N ILE A 161 0.95 -11.13 -2.97
CA ILE A 161 0.51 -10.79 -4.31
C ILE A 161 1.65 -10.78 -5.35
N ASP A 162 2.88 -10.44 -4.95
CA ASP A 162 4.03 -10.43 -5.88
C ASP A 162 4.44 -11.85 -6.29
N GLU A 163 4.40 -12.81 -5.34
CA GLU A 163 4.65 -14.21 -5.64
C GLU A 163 3.52 -14.80 -6.50
N LEU A 164 2.27 -14.43 -6.21
CA LEU A 164 1.12 -14.81 -7.02
C LEU A 164 1.21 -14.22 -8.43
N ALA A 165 1.66 -12.97 -8.56
CA ALA A 165 1.90 -12.34 -9.85
C ALA A 165 3.06 -13.01 -10.63
N ALA A 166 4.10 -13.45 -9.94
CA ALA A 166 5.21 -14.21 -10.55
C ALA A 166 4.74 -15.56 -11.11
N VAL A 167 3.72 -16.19 -10.51
CA VAL A 167 3.08 -17.39 -11.09
C VAL A 167 2.45 -17.05 -12.44
N LEU A 168 1.75 -15.91 -12.57
CA LEU A 168 1.10 -15.50 -13.83
C LEU A 168 2.09 -15.20 -14.95
N THR A 169 3.31 -14.79 -14.62
CA THR A 169 4.37 -14.46 -15.61
C THR A 169 5.33 -15.61 -15.88
N SER A 170 5.09 -16.79 -15.27
CA SER A 170 5.93 -17.96 -15.51
C SER A 170 5.66 -18.58 -16.89
N ASP A 171 6.69 -19.21 -17.47
CA ASP A 171 6.57 -19.88 -18.79
C ASP A 171 5.62 -21.09 -18.75
N ASP A 172 5.46 -21.72 -17.57
CA ASP A 172 4.54 -22.85 -17.38
C ASP A 172 3.13 -22.36 -17.11
N GLN A 173 2.29 -22.29 -18.14
CA GLN A 173 0.89 -21.85 -18.02
C GLN A 173 -0.11 -22.98 -17.75
N ARG A 174 0.35 -24.21 -17.45
CA ARG A 174 -0.55 -25.32 -17.14
C ARG A 174 -1.46 -25.05 -15.94
N TYR A 175 -1.02 -24.21 -15.01
CA TYR A 175 -1.83 -23.78 -13.87
C TYR A 175 -3.15 -23.11 -14.24
N LEU A 176 -3.27 -22.52 -15.43
CA LEU A 176 -4.53 -21.88 -15.88
C LEU A 176 -5.65 -22.93 -16.04
N GLY A 177 -5.31 -24.13 -16.50
CA GLY A 177 -6.27 -25.22 -16.66
C GLY A 177 -6.32 -26.18 -15.48
N ASP A 178 -5.16 -26.50 -14.91
CA ASP A 178 -5.05 -27.50 -13.83
C ASP A 178 -5.22 -26.88 -12.43
N GLY A 179 -5.06 -25.54 -12.30
CA GLY A 179 -5.01 -24.86 -11.00
C GLY A 179 -3.65 -24.91 -10.34
N ILE A 180 -3.58 -24.47 -9.10
CA ILE A 180 -2.38 -24.46 -8.23
C ILE A 180 -2.70 -25.16 -6.92
N VAL A 181 -1.68 -25.79 -6.33
CA VAL A 181 -1.77 -26.45 -5.03
C VAL A 181 -1.30 -25.47 -3.95
N ILE A 182 -2.14 -25.22 -2.95
CA ILE A 182 -1.78 -24.42 -1.80
C ILE A 182 -1.25 -25.31 -0.71
N THR A 183 -0.07 -24.94 -0.18
CA THR A 183 0.64 -25.67 0.87
C THR A 183 0.88 -24.80 2.09
N GLU A 184 1.07 -25.42 3.23
CA GLU A 184 1.58 -24.79 4.46
C GLU A 184 2.74 -25.63 4.99
N ASN A 185 3.94 -25.08 4.99
CA ASN A 185 5.18 -25.78 5.30
C ASN A 185 5.37 -27.03 4.42
N GLY A 186 5.05 -26.93 3.14
CA GLY A 186 5.14 -28.03 2.18
C GLY A 186 4.05 -29.11 2.32
N ARG A 187 3.08 -28.93 3.22
CA ARG A 187 1.93 -29.83 3.39
C ARG A 187 0.71 -29.29 2.67
N TYR A 188 -0.06 -30.17 2.08
CA TYR A 188 -1.29 -29.84 1.37
C TYR A 188 -2.32 -29.15 2.27
N ARG A 189 -2.91 -28.06 1.77
CA ARG A 189 -4.02 -27.33 2.41
C ARG A 189 -5.26 -27.25 1.54
N GLY A 190 -5.09 -27.18 0.23
CA GLY A 190 -6.17 -27.10 -0.72
C GLY A 190 -5.69 -26.68 -2.10
N LEU A 191 -6.60 -26.20 -2.90
CA LEU A 191 -6.37 -25.78 -4.28
C LEU A 191 -6.78 -24.34 -4.50
N ALA A 192 -6.28 -23.75 -5.59
CA ALA A 192 -6.83 -22.53 -6.18
C ALA A 192 -6.92 -22.69 -7.69
N THR A 193 -7.90 -22.02 -8.31
CA THR A 193 -8.04 -22.02 -9.78
C THR A 193 -7.16 -20.93 -10.40
N GLY A 194 -6.73 -21.14 -11.64
CA GLY A 194 -6.01 -20.12 -12.40
C GLY A 194 -6.85 -18.85 -12.61
N GLU A 195 -8.16 -18.99 -12.76
CA GLU A 195 -9.11 -17.88 -12.90
C GLU A 195 -9.13 -17.00 -11.64
N ASP A 196 -9.26 -17.61 -10.44
CA ASP A 196 -9.21 -16.88 -9.18
C ASP A 196 -7.88 -16.13 -9.01
N LEU A 197 -6.77 -16.77 -9.39
CA LEU A 197 -5.44 -16.16 -9.35
C LEU A 197 -5.38 -14.91 -10.24
N VAL A 198 -5.80 -15.01 -11.52
CA VAL A 198 -5.83 -13.89 -12.46
C VAL A 198 -6.70 -12.76 -11.91
N ARG A 199 -7.91 -13.08 -11.42
CA ARG A 199 -8.84 -12.11 -10.86
C ARG A 199 -8.23 -11.35 -9.69
N VAL A 200 -7.73 -12.04 -8.68
CA VAL A 200 -7.17 -11.42 -7.46
C VAL A 200 -5.95 -10.55 -7.76
N VAL A 201 -5.04 -11.02 -8.62
CA VAL A 201 -3.86 -10.21 -9.01
C VAL A 201 -4.28 -8.98 -9.80
N THR A 202 -5.24 -9.10 -10.71
CA THR A 202 -5.71 -7.99 -11.53
C THR A 202 -6.45 -6.96 -10.68
N GLU A 203 -7.39 -7.38 -9.82
CA GLU A 203 -8.11 -6.49 -8.90
C GLU A 203 -7.16 -5.75 -7.97
N SER A 204 -6.16 -6.45 -7.42
CA SER A 204 -5.15 -5.83 -6.55
C SER A 204 -4.31 -4.77 -7.29
N ARG A 205 -3.93 -5.03 -8.55
CA ARG A 205 -3.19 -4.07 -9.38
C ARG A 205 -4.04 -2.86 -9.76
N ILE A 206 -5.31 -3.07 -10.10
CA ILE A 206 -6.24 -1.97 -10.40
C ILE A 206 -6.46 -1.09 -9.16
N GLU A 207 -6.70 -1.69 -8.00
CA GLU A 207 -6.87 -0.94 -6.75
C GLU A 207 -5.60 -0.16 -6.40
N ALA A 208 -4.44 -0.78 -6.55
CA ALA A 208 -3.16 -0.09 -6.38
C ALA A 208 -3.00 1.10 -7.35
N ALA A 209 -3.35 0.97 -8.60
CA ALA A 209 -3.24 2.05 -9.59
C ALA A 209 -4.22 3.20 -9.35
N ARG A 210 -5.40 2.94 -8.79
CA ARG A 210 -6.43 3.96 -8.53
C ARG A 210 -6.04 5.00 -7.48
N HIS A 211 -5.14 4.65 -6.58
CA HIS A 211 -4.80 5.47 -5.40
C HIS A 211 -3.41 6.09 -5.46
N ALA A 212 -2.57 5.78 -6.48
CA ALA A 212 -1.29 6.41 -6.71
C ALA A 212 -1.36 7.46 -7.81
N ASN A 213 -0.46 8.42 -7.70
CA ASN A 213 -0.15 9.26 -8.83
C ASN A 213 0.56 8.41 -9.92
N PRO A 214 0.08 8.41 -11.18
CA PRO A 214 0.62 7.52 -12.21
C PRO A 214 2.07 7.85 -12.61
N LEU A 215 2.52 9.10 -12.43
CA LEU A 215 3.86 9.53 -12.77
C LEU A 215 4.88 9.16 -11.69
N THR A 216 4.61 9.53 -10.44
CA THR A 216 5.58 9.37 -9.34
C THR A 216 5.37 8.10 -8.53
N LEU A 217 4.23 7.42 -8.72
CA LEU A 217 3.77 6.28 -7.94
C LEU A 217 3.61 6.58 -6.43
N LEU A 218 3.72 7.84 -6.04
CA LEU A 218 3.42 8.26 -4.68
C LEU A 218 1.92 8.23 -4.40
N PRO A 219 1.48 8.04 -3.14
CA PRO A 219 0.10 8.09 -2.72
C PRO A 219 -0.63 9.35 -3.20
N GLY A 220 -1.86 9.17 -3.66
CA GLY A 220 -2.75 10.28 -4.02
C GLY A 220 -3.62 10.75 -2.85
N ASN A 221 -4.71 11.47 -3.18
CA ASN A 221 -5.62 12.11 -2.22
C ASN A 221 -6.27 11.15 -1.21
N ILE A 222 -6.69 9.96 -1.65
CA ILE A 222 -7.44 9.05 -0.78
C ILE A 222 -6.56 8.51 0.36
N PRO A 223 -5.36 7.94 0.12
CA PRO A 223 -4.44 7.56 1.18
C PRO A 223 -4.03 8.73 2.07
N LEU A 224 -3.82 9.93 1.49
CA LEU A 224 -3.49 11.14 2.23
C LEU A 224 -4.58 11.48 3.27
N THR A 225 -5.84 11.58 2.83
CA THR A 225 -6.98 11.90 3.70
C THR A 225 -7.13 10.86 4.81
N GLN A 226 -6.98 9.58 4.48
CA GLN A 226 -7.04 8.49 5.47
C GLN A 226 -5.90 8.59 6.50
N HIS A 227 -4.69 8.98 6.07
CA HIS A 227 -3.56 9.13 6.98
C HIS A 227 -3.74 10.33 7.91
N ILE A 228 -4.18 11.48 7.41
CA ILE A 228 -4.55 12.64 8.25
C ILE A 228 -5.59 12.23 9.30
N GLN A 229 -6.65 11.51 8.90
CA GLN A 229 -7.69 11.05 9.83
C GLN A 229 -7.12 10.17 10.93
N ARG A 230 -6.16 9.28 10.63
CA ARG A 230 -5.50 8.43 11.63
C ARG A 230 -4.66 9.25 12.62
N LEU A 231 -3.87 10.20 12.12
CA LEU A 231 -3.06 11.08 12.95
C LEU A 231 -3.93 11.88 13.93
N LEU A 232 -5.04 12.44 13.44
CA LEU A 232 -6.02 13.17 14.26
C LEU A 232 -6.69 12.26 15.31
N THR A 233 -7.11 11.05 14.90
CA THR A 233 -7.76 10.09 15.80
C THR A 233 -6.81 9.58 16.88
N ALA A 234 -5.53 9.41 16.54
CA ALA A 234 -4.48 9.04 17.49
C ALA A 234 -4.06 10.18 18.41
N GLY A 235 -4.54 11.42 18.15
CA GLY A 235 -4.19 12.59 18.94
C GLY A 235 -2.72 12.98 18.84
N ARG A 236 -2.08 12.65 17.70
CA ARG A 236 -0.64 12.92 17.45
C ARG A 236 -0.43 14.33 16.98
N ASP A 237 0.70 14.91 17.37
CA ASP A 237 1.25 16.10 16.75
C ASP A 237 1.97 15.72 15.46
N PHE A 238 1.80 16.52 14.44
CA PHE A 238 2.45 16.34 13.15
C PHE A 238 2.50 17.66 12.38
N ALA A 239 3.43 17.78 11.43
CA ALA A 239 3.45 18.89 10.50
C ALA A 239 2.89 18.47 9.15
N ALA A 240 1.84 19.14 8.68
CA ALA A 240 1.31 18.97 7.33
C ALA A 240 1.94 19.99 6.40
N CYS A 241 2.74 19.51 5.46
CA CYS A 241 3.51 20.28 4.50
C CYS A 241 2.96 20.08 3.10
N TYR A 242 2.59 21.19 2.42
CA TYR A 242 2.24 21.20 1.01
C TYR A 242 3.37 21.84 0.20
N SER A 243 3.89 21.11 -0.76
CA SER A 243 4.92 21.57 -1.69
C SER A 243 4.31 21.96 -3.03
N ASP A 244 4.92 22.96 -3.68
CA ASP A 244 4.54 23.49 -5.00
C ASP A 244 5.83 23.90 -5.74
N LEU A 245 5.81 23.83 -7.06
CA LEU A 245 6.93 24.25 -7.90
C LEU A 245 6.66 25.65 -8.46
N ASN A 246 7.47 26.62 -8.02
CA ASN A 246 7.40 27.99 -8.53
C ASN A 246 7.81 28.00 -10.01
N HIS A 247 7.08 28.75 -10.84
CA HIS A 247 7.39 28.91 -12.27
C HIS A 247 7.42 27.59 -13.07
N PHE A 248 6.72 26.54 -12.61
CA PHE A 248 6.67 25.26 -13.30
C PHE A 248 5.93 25.35 -14.65
N LYS A 249 4.85 26.16 -14.73
CA LYS A 249 4.13 26.35 -15.99
C LYS A 249 5.02 26.96 -17.08
N PRO A 250 5.76 28.09 -16.87
CA PRO A 250 6.73 28.60 -17.85
C PRO A 250 7.77 27.57 -18.30
N PHE A 251 8.22 26.69 -17.39
CA PHE A 251 9.11 25.60 -17.73
C PHE A 251 8.45 24.61 -18.71
N ASN A 252 7.20 24.17 -18.41
CA ASN A 252 6.46 23.27 -19.30
C ASN A 252 6.16 23.90 -20.67
N ASP A 253 5.81 25.17 -20.69
CA ASP A 253 5.51 25.89 -21.92
C ASP A 253 6.77 26.01 -22.81
N GLN A 254 7.97 26.12 -22.21
CA GLN A 254 9.26 26.20 -22.90
C GLN A 254 9.80 24.82 -23.34
N TYR A 255 9.74 23.81 -22.46
CA TYR A 255 10.45 22.54 -22.66
C TYR A 255 9.53 21.35 -22.95
N GLY A 256 8.22 21.56 -22.85
CA GLY A 256 7.21 20.54 -23.06
C GLY A 256 6.98 19.64 -21.84
N TYR A 257 5.87 18.88 -21.91
CA TYR A 257 5.40 18.06 -20.78
C TYR A 257 6.38 16.95 -20.39
N TRP A 258 7.13 16.38 -21.34
CA TRP A 258 8.12 15.33 -21.04
C TRP A 258 9.19 15.80 -20.05
N ARG A 259 9.76 16.97 -20.28
CA ARG A 259 10.71 17.57 -19.32
C ARG A 259 10.05 18.05 -18.04
N GLY A 260 8.77 18.45 -18.10
CA GLY A 260 7.97 18.70 -16.93
C GLY A 260 7.82 17.46 -16.03
N ASP A 261 7.59 16.31 -16.64
CA ASP A 261 7.51 15.03 -15.92
C ASP A 261 8.85 14.69 -15.24
N GLU A 262 10.00 14.93 -15.89
CA GLU A 262 11.32 14.79 -15.28
C GLU A 262 11.49 15.70 -14.05
N MET A 263 11.01 16.95 -14.13
CA MET A 263 11.01 17.91 -13.01
C MET A 263 10.15 17.43 -11.84
N LEU A 264 8.96 16.88 -12.13
CA LEU A 264 8.07 16.32 -11.11
C LEU A 264 8.65 15.05 -10.46
N LEU A 265 9.26 14.17 -11.25
CA LEU A 265 9.97 13.00 -10.72
C LEU A 265 11.13 13.40 -9.82
N LEU A 266 11.88 14.44 -10.20
CA LEU A 266 12.95 14.99 -9.39
C LEU A 266 12.42 15.54 -8.07
N ALA A 267 11.32 16.31 -8.07
CA ALA A 267 10.69 16.84 -6.87
C ALA A 267 10.24 15.71 -5.93
N GLY A 268 9.53 14.72 -6.47
CA GLY A 268 9.08 13.55 -5.70
C GLY A 268 10.24 12.78 -5.06
N ARG A 269 11.35 12.61 -5.80
CA ARG A 269 12.56 11.95 -5.30
C ARG A 269 13.20 12.71 -4.13
N TRP A 270 13.39 14.04 -4.25
CA TRP A 270 13.98 14.85 -3.18
C TRP A 270 13.11 14.89 -1.93
N ILE A 271 11.80 15.03 -2.09
CA ILE A 271 10.85 15.01 -0.98
C ILE A 271 10.89 13.63 -0.27
N ALA A 272 10.81 12.54 -1.02
CA ALA A 272 10.80 11.19 -0.45
C ALA A 272 12.14 10.81 0.22
N ALA A 273 13.28 11.27 -0.34
CA ALA A 273 14.59 11.00 0.23
C ALA A 273 14.83 11.69 1.60
N HIS A 274 14.08 12.77 1.89
CA HIS A 274 14.19 13.52 3.16
C HIS A 274 13.05 13.24 4.13
N ALA A 275 12.12 12.37 3.79
CA ALA A 275 11.09 11.85 4.70
C ALA A 275 11.55 10.53 5.33
N ASP A 276 11.21 10.31 6.59
CA ASP A 276 11.44 9.03 7.26
C ASP A 276 10.35 8.03 6.80
N PRO A 277 10.71 6.95 6.09
CA PRO A 277 9.72 6.04 5.52
C PRO A 277 8.90 5.27 6.57
N GLN A 278 9.33 5.25 7.84
CA GLN A 278 8.61 4.61 8.94
C GLN A 278 7.65 5.56 9.66
N ARG A 279 7.90 6.87 9.59
CA ARG A 279 7.17 7.89 10.36
C ARG A 279 6.41 8.87 9.46
N ASP A 280 7.02 9.28 8.35
CA ASP A 280 6.54 10.39 7.54
C ASP A 280 5.80 9.88 6.31
N PHE A 281 4.63 10.40 6.07
CA PHE A 281 3.84 10.07 4.89
C PHE A 281 4.16 11.06 3.76
N VAL A 282 4.46 10.54 2.57
CA VAL A 282 4.67 11.35 1.36
C VAL A 282 3.60 11.03 0.33
N GLY A 283 2.98 12.05 -0.26
CA GLY A 283 1.95 11.92 -1.26
C GLY A 283 2.11 12.89 -2.44
N HIS A 284 1.55 12.53 -3.59
CA HIS A 284 1.45 13.38 -4.77
C HIS A 284 0.00 13.53 -5.19
N VAL A 285 -0.56 14.68 -4.93
CA VAL A 285 -2.00 14.96 -5.09
C VAL A 285 -2.37 15.18 -6.56
N GLY A 286 -1.46 15.77 -7.33
CA GLY A 286 -1.61 15.99 -8.77
C GLY A 286 -0.92 17.26 -9.24
N GLY A 287 -0.59 17.36 -10.52
CA GLY A 287 0.19 18.47 -11.06
C GLY A 287 1.55 18.59 -10.36
N ASP A 288 1.85 19.78 -9.83
CA ASP A 288 3.06 20.10 -9.04
C ASP A 288 2.83 20.05 -7.52
N ASP A 289 1.68 19.49 -7.05
CA ASP A 289 1.28 19.45 -5.66
C ASP A 289 1.75 18.16 -4.96
N PHE A 290 2.75 18.26 -4.09
CA PHE A 290 3.18 17.20 -3.19
C PHE A 290 2.81 17.51 -1.75
N VAL A 291 2.61 16.46 -0.95
CA VAL A 291 2.25 16.58 0.46
C VAL A 291 3.14 15.69 1.30
N VAL A 292 3.62 16.22 2.41
CA VAL A 292 4.31 15.42 3.43
C VAL A 292 3.62 15.65 4.77
N LEU A 293 3.33 14.55 5.47
CA LEU A 293 2.87 14.59 6.85
C LEU A 293 4.00 14.09 7.72
N PHE A 294 4.71 15.00 8.33
CA PHE A 294 5.87 14.70 9.17
C PHE A 294 5.45 14.41 10.60
N GLN A 295 5.86 13.27 11.11
CA GLN A 295 5.89 12.94 12.55
C GLN A 295 7.31 13.04 13.11
N SER A 296 8.29 13.31 12.26
CA SER A 296 9.68 13.51 12.62
C SER A 296 9.89 14.88 13.27
N ASP A 297 10.58 14.93 14.41
CA ASP A 297 10.81 16.18 15.17
C ASP A 297 11.69 17.19 14.39
N ASP A 298 12.57 16.69 13.53
CA ASP A 298 13.48 17.47 12.68
C ASP A 298 12.90 17.84 11.31
N TRP A 299 11.56 17.80 11.18
CA TRP A 299 10.87 17.98 9.91
C TRP A 299 11.24 19.27 9.16
N GLN A 300 11.52 20.38 9.88
CA GLN A 300 11.92 21.65 9.25
C GLN A 300 13.25 21.51 8.52
N GLN A 301 14.23 20.85 9.15
CA GLN A 301 15.53 20.60 8.54
C GLN A 301 15.38 19.68 7.32
N ARG A 302 14.55 18.66 7.40
CA ARG A 302 14.23 17.75 6.29
C ARG A 302 13.58 18.49 5.12
N ALA A 303 12.59 19.33 5.41
CA ALA A 303 11.90 20.14 4.39
C ALA A 303 12.87 21.11 3.69
N LEU A 304 13.72 21.81 4.45
CA LEU A 304 14.72 22.71 3.89
C LEU A 304 15.78 21.97 3.05
N ALA A 305 16.23 20.80 3.50
CA ALA A 305 17.18 19.98 2.75
C ALA A 305 16.57 19.47 1.42
N ALA A 306 15.29 19.10 1.42
CA ALA A 306 14.57 18.73 0.20
C ALA A 306 14.47 19.91 -0.78
N ILE A 307 14.14 21.11 -0.29
CA ILE A 307 14.08 22.34 -1.09
C ILE A 307 15.44 22.66 -1.72
N ASP A 308 16.49 22.69 -0.90
CA ASP A 308 17.86 23.04 -1.35
C ASP A 308 18.39 22.04 -2.34
N GLY A 309 18.17 20.75 -2.09
CA GLY A 309 18.57 19.67 -2.99
C GLY A 309 17.85 19.74 -4.34
N PHE A 310 16.53 19.88 -4.30
CA PHE A 310 15.74 20.06 -5.51
C PHE A 310 16.18 21.29 -6.30
N ASN A 311 16.25 22.47 -5.67
CA ASN A 311 16.59 23.73 -6.34
C ASN A 311 17.95 23.65 -7.03
N ARG A 312 18.92 22.95 -6.44
CA ARG A 312 20.25 22.75 -7.01
C ARG A 312 20.23 21.80 -8.21
N GLU A 313 19.54 20.68 -8.11
CA GLU A 313 19.52 19.68 -9.18
C GLU A 313 18.57 20.06 -10.33
N ALA A 314 17.47 20.76 -10.05
CA ALA A 314 16.52 21.26 -11.05
C ALA A 314 17.18 22.17 -12.11
N MET A 315 18.26 22.88 -11.74
CA MET A 315 19.02 23.70 -12.67
C MET A 315 19.62 22.88 -13.83
N ALA A 316 19.90 21.59 -13.62
CA ALA A 316 20.45 20.73 -14.66
C ALA A 316 19.42 20.41 -15.78
N LEU A 317 18.14 20.62 -15.52
CA LEU A 317 17.07 20.45 -16.51
C LEU A 317 16.92 21.66 -17.47
N TYR A 318 17.66 22.73 -17.26
CA TYR A 318 17.69 23.91 -18.13
C TYR A 318 18.93 23.91 -19.02
N GLU A 319 18.79 24.50 -20.20
CA GLU A 319 19.91 24.77 -21.10
C GLU A 319 20.93 25.74 -20.46
N PRO A 320 22.22 25.62 -20.80
CA PRO A 320 23.26 26.46 -20.19
C PRO A 320 22.98 27.97 -20.28
N GLU A 321 22.43 28.44 -21.41
CA GLU A 321 22.13 29.84 -21.68
C GLU A 321 21.01 30.34 -20.75
N VAL A 322 19.97 29.55 -20.57
CA VAL A 322 18.82 29.86 -19.69
C VAL A 322 19.25 29.86 -18.22
N ARG A 323 20.13 28.90 -17.84
CA ARG A 323 20.76 28.89 -16.50
C ARG A 323 21.57 30.16 -16.24
N ALA A 324 22.39 30.57 -17.20
CA ALA A 324 23.21 31.78 -17.08
C ALA A 324 22.34 33.05 -17.00
N ALA A 325 21.21 33.08 -17.70
CA ALA A 325 20.24 34.17 -17.66
C ALA A 325 19.40 34.20 -16.38
N GLY A 326 19.37 33.09 -15.61
CA GLY A 326 18.59 32.92 -14.38
C GLY A 326 17.07 32.74 -14.61
N GLY A 327 16.60 32.54 -15.82
CA GLY A 327 15.19 32.35 -16.14
C GLY A 327 14.89 32.39 -17.63
N VAL A 328 13.60 32.31 -17.96
CA VAL A 328 13.07 32.30 -19.32
C VAL A 328 12.14 33.48 -19.59
N MET A 329 12.10 33.96 -20.81
CA MET A 329 11.06 34.84 -21.30
C MET A 329 9.89 34.01 -21.81
N ALA A 330 8.73 34.10 -21.18
CA ALA A 330 7.51 33.40 -21.55
C ALA A 330 6.28 34.29 -21.44
N GLU A 331 5.22 33.96 -22.16
CA GLU A 331 3.95 34.67 -22.06
C GLU A 331 3.26 34.35 -20.70
N ASP A 332 2.75 35.42 -20.07
CA ASP A 332 1.88 35.27 -18.91
C ASP A 332 0.44 34.87 -19.32
N ARG A 333 -0.46 34.72 -18.34
CA ARG A 333 -1.88 34.37 -18.59
C ARG A 333 -2.65 35.39 -19.46
N HIS A 334 -2.07 36.54 -19.71
CA HIS A 334 -2.63 37.61 -20.49
C HIS A 334 -1.94 37.81 -21.85
N GLY A 335 -1.04 36.86 -22.24
CA GLY A 335 -0.29 36.93 -23.49
C GLY A 335 0.86 37.95 -23.47
N VAL A 336 1.26 38.44 -22.29
CA VAL A 336 2.36 39.42 -22.16
C VAL A 336 3.66 38.69 -21.87
N MET A 337 4.70 38.94 -22.69
CA MET A 337 6.04 38.40 -22.47
C MET A 337 6.62 38.94 -21.15
N ARG A 338 6.96 38.01 -20.24
CA ARG A 338 7.60 38.33 -18.94
C ARG A 338 8.77 37.43 -18.67
N PHE A 339 9.71 37.92 -17.90
CA PHE A 339 10.80 37.12 -17.37
C PHE A 339 10.29 36.29 -16.20
N HIS A 340 10.45 34.96 -16.31
CA HIS A 340 10.14 34.00 -15.27
C HIS A 340 11.44 33.41 -14.75
N PRO A 341 11.72 33.51 -13.44
CA PRO A 341 12.87 32.84 -12.83
C PRO A 341 12.85 31.32 -13.02
N LEU A 342 13.99 30.69 -12.80
CA LEU A 342 14.09 29.23 -12.80
C LEU A 342 13.15 28.60 -11.77
N THR A 343 12.65 27.40 -12.06
CA THR A 343 11.76 26.63 -11.16
C THR A 343 12.46 26.34 -9.84
N THR A 344 11.78 26.65 -8.76
CA THR A 344 12.20 26.35 -7.38
C THR A 344 11.05 25.70 -6.63
N MET A 345 11.36 24.99 -5.53
CA MET A 345 10.37 24.40 -4.64
C MET A 345 10.02 25.36 -3.52
N SER A 346 8.72 25.48 -3.21
CA SER A 346 8.22 26.15 -2.02
C SER A 346 7.35 25.18 -1.21
N ILE A 347 7.53 25.17 0.11
CA ILE A 347 6.75 24.35 1.03
C ILE A 347 6.01 25.26 2.01
N GLY A 348 4.69 25.12 2.07
CA GLY A 348 3.86 25.71 3.12
C GLY A 348 3.52 24.65 4.15
N ALA A 349 3.78 24.92 5.41
CA ALA A 349 3.59 24.01 6.52
C ALA A 349 2.57 24.52 7.53
N VAL A 350 1.87 23.60 8.17
CA VAL A 350 1.03 23.85 9.34
C VAL A 350 1.31 22.81 10.41
N GLN A 351 1.56 23.27 11.64
CA GLN A 351 1.71 22.39 12.79
C GLN A 351 0.33 22.03 13.34
N VAL A 352 0.05 20.73 13.44
CA VAL A 352 -1.16 20.19 14.08
C VAL A 352 -0.77 19.66 15.45
N PRO A 353 -1.19 20.30 16.55
CA PRO A 353 -0.80 19.89 17.90
C PRO A 353 -1.50 18.59 18.31
N ALA A 354 -0.88 17.88 19.25
CA ALA A 354 -1.49 16.74 19.91
C ALA A 354 -2.84 17.14 20.57
N GLY A 355 -3.85 16.29 20.43
CA GLY A 355 -5.18 16.58 20.98
C GLY A 355 -6.06 17.49 20.13
N GLY A 356 -5.65 17.83 18.91
CA GLY A 356 -6.46 18.57 17.94
C GLY A 356 -7.73 17.84 17.45
N ALA A 357 -8.39 17.12 18.35
CA ALA A 357 -9.53 16.22 18.10
C ALA A 357 -10.76 16.89 17.45
N THR A 358 -10.78 18.21 17.32
CA THR A 358 -11.86 18.96 16.65
C THR A 358 -11.58 19.23 15.18
N ALA A 359 -10.33 19.08 14.72
CA ALA A 359 -9.97 19.28 13.32
C ALA A 359 -10.38 18.07 12.48
N ARG A 360 -10.92 18.36 11.29
CA ARG A 360 -11.18 17.33 10.27
C ARG A 360 -10.01 17.30 9.27
N PRO A 361 -9.83 16.21 8.52
CA PRO A 361 -8.80 16.14 7.49
C PRO A 361 -8.85 17.31 6.50
N GLU A 362 -10.05 17.79 6.15
CA GLU A 362 -10.26 18.91 5.25
C GLU A 362 -9.73 20.23 5.84
N ASP A 363 -9.85 20.41 7.16
CA ASP A 363 -9.37 21.62 7.84
C ASP A 363 -7.85 21.68 7.80
N VAL A 364 -7.18 20.55 8.02
CA VAL A 364 -5.71 20.42 7.90
C VAL A 364 -5.25 20.69 6.47
N ALA A 365 -5.88 20.05 5.48
CA ALA A 365 -5.55 20.22 4.08
C ALA A 365 -5.74 21.70 3.62
N ASN A 366 -6.84 22.33 4.04
CA ASN A 366 -7.13 23.74 3.74
C ASN A 366 -6.10 24.68 4.38
N ALA A 367 -5.66 24.42 5.60
CA ALA A 367 -4.65 25.24 6.27
C ALA A 367 -3.28 25.09 5.60
N ALA A 368 -2.88 23.87 5.27
CA ALA A 368 -1.62 23.61 4.57
C ALA A 368 -1.63 24.24 3.16
N ALA A 369 -2.78 24.21 2.44
CA ALA A 369 -2.94 24.91 1.17
C ALA A 369 -2.86 26.45 1.32
N ARG A 370 -3.36 27.02 2.43
CA ARG A 370 -3.15 28.45 2.72
C ARG A 370 -1.68 28.77 2.97
N ALA A 371 -0.99 27.91 3.75
CA ALA A 371 0.45 28.04 4.00
C ALA A 371 1.25 28.00 2.68
N LYS A 372 0.94 27.06 1.79
CA LYS A 372 1.53 26.95 0.44
C LYS A 372 1.39 28.25 -0.36
N ARG A 373 0.16 28.82 -0.42
CA ARG A 373 -0.05 30.10 -1.12
C ARG A 373 0.78 31.24 -0.55
N ARG A 374 0.96 31.26 0.78
CA ARG A 374 1.82 32.26 1.45
C ARG A 374 3.30 32.05 1.14
N ALA A 375 3.79 30.80 1.17
CA ALA A 375 5.16 30.48 0.77
C ALA A 375 5.45 31.00 -0.64
N LYS A 376 4.56 30.68 -1.59
CA LYS A 376 4.68 31.09 -3.00
C LYS A 376 4.62 32.62 -3.17
N SER A 377 3.70 33.32 -2.50
CA SER A 377 3.56 34.77 -2.61
C SER A 377 4.72 35.53 -1.98
N ASN A 378 5.32 35.02 -0.93
CA ASN A 378 6.45 35.65 -0.23
C ASN A 378 7.81 35.29 -0.85
N GLY A 379 7.85 34.35 -1.81
CA GLY A 379 9.09 33.88 -2.43
C GLY A 379 10.03 33.15 -1.48
N VAL A 380 9.48 32.58 -0.38
CA VAL A 380 10.26 31.83 0.62
C VAL A 380 10.19 30.34 0.35
N GLY A 381 11.28 29.64 0.59
CA GLY A 381 11.32 28.17 0.40
C GLY A 381 10.37 27.45 1.37
N LEU A 382 10.45 27.76 2.66
CA LEU A 382 9.60 27.18 3.71
C LEU A 382 8.81 28.26 4.43
N TYR A 383 7.49 28.10 4.54
CA TYR A 383 6.60 29.00 5.28
C TYR A 383 5.77 28.20 6.29
N LEU A 384 5.88 28.53 7.56
CA LEU A 384 5.05 27.96 8.62
C LEU A 384 3.88 28.90 8.91
N LEU A 385 2.65 28.37 8.85
CA LEU A 385 1.44 29.12 9.17
C LEU A 385 1.25 29.16 10.69
N ASP A 386 1.33 30.38 11.25
CA ASP A 386 1.05 30.64 12.66
C ASP A 386 -0.45 30.58 12.92
N ALA A 387 -0.89 29.78 13.88
CA ALA A 387 -2.28 29.62 14.29
C ALA A 387 -3.28 29.23 13.18
N PRO A 388 -3.41 27.93 12.87
CA PRO A 388 -4.48 27.43 12.02
C PRO A 388 -5.83 27.71 12.70
N GLY A 389 -6.84 28.14 11.91
CA GLY A 389 -8.13 28.63 12.40
C GLY A 389 -8.94 27.68 13.32
N TRP A 390 -8.60 26.39 13.40
CA TRP A 390 -9.19 25.44 14.36
C TRP A 390 -8.61 25.55 15.79
N ALA A 391 -7.46 26.23 15.98
CA ALA A 391 -6.88 26.45 17.31
C ALA A 391 -7.69 27.46 18.16
N ASN A 392 -8.62 28.20 17.54
CA ASN A 392 -9.42 29.24 18.18
C ASN A 392 -10.85 28.83 18.50
N THR A 393 -11.25 27.58 18.40
CA THR A 393 -12.58 27.10 18.81
C THR A 393 -12.60 26.55 20.23
N GLY A 394 -11.96 27.25 21.17
CA GLY A 394 -12.36 27.17 22.57
C GLY A 394 -13.69 27.93 22.75
N PRO A 395 -14.54 27.59 23.75
CA PRO A 395 -15.79 28.27 23.96
C PRO A 395 -15.52 29.77 24.17
N GLN A 396 -15.98 30.60 23.22
CA GLN A 396 -16.02 32.06 23.42
C GLN A 396 -16.92 32.31 24.61
N SER A 397 -16.32 32.63 25.77
CA SER A 397 -17.04 33.22 26.87
C SER A 397 -17.60 34.55 26.40
N THR A 398 -18.90 34.57 26.17
CA THR A 398 -19.66 35.80 25.93
C THR A 398 -19.56 36.65 27.19
N ILE A 399 -18.57 37.54 27.23
CA ILE A 399 -18.58 38.64 28.21
C ILE A 399 -19.58 39.65 27.65
N ALA A 400 -20.78 39.63 28.26
CA ALA A 400 -21.78 40.69 28.05
C ALA A 400 -21.20 42.03 28.56
N ASP A 401 -20.97 42.95 27.67
CA ASP A 401 -20.73 44.35 27.97
C ASP A 401 -21.97 44.94 28.65
N THR A 402 -21.91 45.00 29.95
CA THR A 402 -22.85 45.86 30.76
C THR A 402 -22.18 47.21 30.92
N GLN A 403 -22.51 48.17 30.10
CA GLN A 403 -22.25 49.58 30.42
C GLN A 403 -23.26 50.06 31.46
N PRO A 404 -22.82 50.71 32.56
CA PRO A 404 -23.70 51.52 33.38
C PRO A 404 -23.82 52.96 32.82
N LYS A 405 -24.99 53.53 33.03
CA LYS A 405 -25.40 54.88 32.73
C LYS A 405 -24.45 55.98 33.26
#